data_69e95f26904c504bb21803cf5448aa6a
#
_entry.id   69e95f26904c504bb21803cf5448aa6a
#
_cell.length_a   1.000
_cell.length_b   1.000
_cell.length_c   1.000
_cell.angle_alpha   90.00
_cell.angle_beta   90.00
_cell.angle_gamma   90.00
#
_symmetry.space_group_name_H-M   'P 1'
#
loop_
_entity.id
_entity.type
_entity.pdbx_description
1 polymer ?
#
loop_
_entity_poly.entity_id
_entity_poly.type
_entity_poly.pdbx_seq_one_letter_code
_entity_poly.pdbx_strand_id
1 'polypeptide(L)'
;MKNLIALTLLLGGSTLLCAQKPAKTPAPYKPVKSEMYRKGWIDFNKNGVKDVYEDPSAPLEARIENLLQQMTLDEKTCQMVTLYGYKRVLKDDLPTPEWKELLWKDGIGAMDEHLNGFQQWGLPPSDNAYVWPASRHAWALNEVQRFFVEDTRLGIPVDFTNEGIRGVESYRATNFPTQLGLGHTWNRELIRQVGLITGREARMLGYTNVYAPILDVGRDQRWGRYEEVYGESPYLVAELGIEMVRGLQHNHQVAATGKHFAAYSNNKGAREGMARVDPQMSPREVENIHIYPFKRVIREAGMLGVMSSYNDYDGIPVQGSYYWLTTRLRGEMGFRGYVVSDSDAVEYLYTKHGTAKDMKEAVRQSVEAGLNVRCTFRSPDSFVLPLRELVKEGGLSEEVINDRVRDILRVKFLIGLFDAPYQTDLADADREVEKEENEAIALQASRESIVLLKNAGELLPLDINSTKKIAVCGPNANEEGYALTHYGPLAVEVTTVLEGIQEKTKGKAEVLYTKGCDLVDAHWPESEIIDYPLTDDEQAEIDKAVENARQADVAIVVLGGGQRTCGENKSRTSLDLPGRR
;
A
#
# COMPACT_ATOMS: atom_id res chain seq x y z
N MET A 1 -35.61 59.18 6.45
CA MET A 1 -36.80 58.35 6.14
C MET A 1 -36.39 56.91 5.97
N LYS A 2 -37.01 56.12 6.82
CA LYS A 2 -37.18 54.66 6.78
C LYS A 2 -35.93 53.75 6.85
N ASN A 3 -35.72 53.27 8.04
CA ASN A 3 -35.00 52.05 8.47
C ASN A 3 -35.58 50.80 7.79
N LEU A 4 -34.74 49.88 7.41
CA LEU A 4 -35.10 48.48 7.33
C LEU A 4 -34.02 47.64 7.97
N ILE A 5 -34.36 47.10 9.13
CA ILE A 5 -33.59 46.09 9.89
C ILE A 5 -33.90 44.75 9.24
N ALA A 6 -32.89 44.08 8.70
CA ALA A 6 -33.00 42.68 8.29
C ALA A 6 -32.54 41.78 9.42
N LEU A 7 -33.47 41.04 9.99
CA LEU A 7 -33.28 40.00 10.97
C LEU A 7 -32.85 38.70 10.26
N THR A 8 -31.60 38.30 10.42
CA THR A 8 -31.12 37.03 9.87
C THR A 8 -31.40 35.94 10.92
N LEU A 9 -32.37 35.09 10.60
CA LEU A 9 -32.63 33.85 11.35
C LEU A 9 -31.49 32.82 11.01
N LEU A 10 -30.73 32.46 12.04
CA LEU A 10 -29.89 31.26 12.02
C LEU A 10 -30.81 30.03 12.16
N LEU A 11 -31.03 29.33 11.07
CA LEU A 11 -31.58 27.98 11.07
C LEU A 11 -30.41 27.02 11.34
N GLY A 12 -30.38 26.45 12.56
CA GLY A 12 -29.56 25.31 12.89
C GLY A 12 -30.02 24.10 12.07
N GLY A 13 -29.24 23.71 11.08
CA GLY A 13 -29.45 22.49 10.32
C GLY A 13 -28.99 21.28 11.13
N SER A 14 -29.90 20.67 11.88
CA SER A 14 -29.73 19.29 12.34
C SER A 14 -29.72 18.42 11.07
N THR A 15 -28.59 17.89 10.69
CA THR A 15 -28.51 16.81 9.70
C THR A 15 -29.21 15.57 10.29
N LEU A 16 -30.47 15.39 9.91
CA LEU A 16 -31.16 14.11 10.06
C LEU A 16 -30.35 13.08 9.25
N LEU A 17 -29.63 12.19 9.95
CA LEU A 17 -29.22 10.92 9.38
C LEU A 17 -30.52 10.23 8.92
N CYS A 18 -30.80 10.30 7.61
CA CYS A 18 -31.78 9.42 7.00
C CYS A 18 -31.28 8.00 7.19
N ALA A 19 -31.93 7.26 8.09
CA ALA A 19 -31.77 5.82 8.16
C ALA A 19 -32.09 5.25 6.76
N GLN A 20 -31.06 4.95 5.99
CA GLN A 20 -31.20 4.25 4.72
C GLN A 20 -31.87 2.89 5.04
N LYS A 21 -32.94 2.60 4.31
CA LYS A 21 -33.54 1.25 4.37
C LYS A 21 -32.42 0.23 4.17
N PRO A 22 -32.42 -0.89 4.94
CA PRO A 22 -31.43 -1.93 4.76
C PRO A 22 -31.37 -2.29 3.27
N ALA A 23 -30.22 -2.11 2.67
CA ALA A 23 -29.99 -2.47 1.28
C ALA A 23 -30.33 -3.96 1.13
N LYS A 24 -31.02 -4.33 0.05
CA LYS A 24 -31.28 -5.75 -0.23
C LYS A 24 -29.92 -6.46 -0.32
N THR A 25 -29.80 -7.59 0.36
CA THR A 25 -28.63 -8.47 0.25
C THR A 25 -28.28 -8.65 -1.23
N PRO A 26 -27.04 -8.32 -1.64
CA PRO A 26 -26.66 -8.46 -3.04
C PRO A 26 -26.75 -9.92 -3.49
N ALA A 27 -27.19 -10.12 -4.72
CA ALA A 27 -27.21 -11.46 -5.30
C ALA A 27 -25.78 -11.95 -5.56
N PRO A 28 -25.52 -13.26 -5.48
CA PRO A 28 -24.22 -13.81 -5.86
C PRO A 28 -23.82 -13.41 -7.28
N TYR A 29 -22.54 -13.14 -7.48
CA TYR A 29 -22.01 -12.79 -8.80
C TYR A 29 -22.16 -13.98 -9.77
N LYS A 30 -22.56 -13.66 -11.00
CA LYS A 30 -22.70 -14.66 -12.06
C LYS A 30 -21.98 -14.20 -13.33
N PRO A 31 -21.06 -15.02 -13.86
CA PRO A 31 -20.44 -14.76 -15.15
C PRO A 31 -21.48 -14.74 -16.28
N VAL A 32 -21.12 -14.09 -17.41
CA VAL A 32 -22.03 -13.89 -18.55
C VAL A 32 -21.99 -15.10 -19.50
N LYS A 33 -20.77 -15.57 -19.87
CA LYS A 33 -20.57 -16.71 -20.78
C LYS A 33 -20.63 -18.03 -20.00
N SER A 34 -21.82 -18.37 -19.53
CA SER A 34 -22.03 -19.55 -18.64
C SER A 34 -21.53 -20.87 -19.23
N GLU A 35 -21.45 -21.00 -20.55
CA GLU A 35 -20.95 -22.17 -21.28
C GLU A 35 -19.46 -22.45 -21.04
N MET A 36 -18.68 -21.46 -20.61
CA MET A 36 -17.27 -21.66 -20.25
C MET A 36 -17.10 -22.37 -18.90
N TYR A 37 -18.09 -22.22 -18.00
CA TYR A 37 -18.00 -22.70 -16.62
C TYR A 37 -18.55 -24.12 -16.52
N ARG A 38 -17.63 -25.10 -16.62
CA ARG A 38 -17.93 -26.52 -16.61
C ARG A 38 -17.92 -27.07 -15.17
N LYS A 39 -18.40 -28.29 -15.00
CA LYS A 39 -18.33 -28.94 -13.69
C LYS A 39 -16.87 -29.22 -13.30
N GLY A 40 -16.35 -28.40 -12.38
CA GLY A 40 -15.01 -28.58 -11.80
C GLY A 40 -13.85 -28.02 -12.62
N TRP A 41 -14.11 -27.23 -13.68
CA TRP A 41 -13.10 -26.52 -14.46
C TRP A 41 -13.71 -25.36 -15.26
N ILE A 42 -12.88 -24.46 -15.75
CA ILE A 42 -13.27 -23.32 -16.59
C ILE A 42 -12.58 -23.48 -17.95
N ASP A 43 -13.36 -23.39 -19.03
CA ASP A 43 -12.89 -23.41 -20.43
C ASP A 43 -12.41 -22.00 -20.82
N PHE A 44 -11.21 -21.64 -20.36
CA PHE A 44 -10.67 -20.29 -20.51
C PHE A 44 -10.41 -19.90 -21.96
N ASN A 45 -9.93 -20.85 -22.78
CA ASN A 45 -9.65 -20.59 -24.20
C ASN A 45 -10.85 -20.83 -25.14
N LYS A 46 -12.01 -21.23 -24.61
CA LYS A 46 -13.30 -21.41 -25.29
C LYS A 46 -13.24 -22.45 -26.42
N ASN A 47 -12.35 -23.43 -26.31
CA ASN A 47 -12.20 -24.49 -27.32
C ASN A 47 -13.11 -25.71 -27.09
N GLY A 48 -13.77 -25.79 -25.93
CA GLY A 48 -14.68 -26.84 -25.51
C GLY A 48 -13.98 -28.12 -25.02
N VAL A 49 -12.65 -28.12 -24.94
CA VAL A 49 -11.82 -29.23 -24.49
C VAL A 49 -11.09 -28.81 -23.22
N LYS A 50 -11.01 -29.67 -22.22
CA LYS A 50 -10.28 -29.39 -20.99
C LYS A 50 -8.77 -29.51 -21.24
N ASP A 51 -8.11 -28.37 -21.35
CA ASP A 51 -6.65 -28.28 -21.44
C ASP A 51 -5.96 -28.59 -20.11
N VAL A 52 -4.67 -28.88 -20.13
CA VAL A 52 -3.91 -29.19 -18.89
C VAL A 52 -3.92 -27.99 -17.93
N TYR A 53 -3.82 -26.75 -18.44
CA TYR A 53 -3.81 -25.57 -17.58
C TYR A 53 -5.17 -25.28 -16.93
N GLU A 54 -6.25 -25.81 -17.49
CA GLU A 54 -7.63 -25.68 -17.01
C GLU A 54 -8.01 -26.78 -16.00
N ASP A 55 -7.16 -27.80 -15.85
CA ASP A 55 -7.40 -28.89 -14.91
C ASP A 55 -6.84 -28.59 -13.50
N PRO A 56 -7.69 -28.30 -12.50
CA PRO A 56 -7.22 -28.04 -11.14
C PRO A 56 -6.46 -29.22 -10.52
N SER A 57 -6.64 -30.44 -11.04
CA SER A 57 -5.96 -31.64 -10.53
C SER A 57 -4.58 -31.88 -11.17
N ALA A 58 -4.25 -31.16 -12.24
CA ALA A 58 -2.96 -31.28 -12.90
C ALA A 58 -1.84 -30.63 -12.09
N PRO A 59 -0.60 -31.16 -12.17
CA PRO A 59 0.54 -30.56 -11.49
C PRO A 59 0.77 -29.10 -11.91
N LEU A 60 1.07 -28.23 -10.96
CA LEU A 60 1.25 -26.79 -11.17
C LEU A 60 2.17 -26.46 -12.36
N GLU A 61 3.36 -27.06 -12.40
CA GLU A 61 4.33 -26.77 -13.46
C GLU A 61 3.81 -27.24 -14.83
N ALA A 62 3.05 -28.34 -14.89
CA ALA A 62 2.41 -28.78 -16.11
C ALA A 62 1.32 -27.82 -16.61
N ARG A 63 0.55 -27.24 -15.69
CA ARG A 63 -0.44 -26.20 -16.01
C ARG A 63 0.24 -24.95 -16.58
N ILE A 64 1.31 -24.49 -15.94
CA ILE A 64 2.08 -23.31 -16.38
C ILE A 64 2.65 -23.52 -17.79
N GLU A 65 3.36 -24.62 -18.01
CA GLU A 65 4.01 -24.89 -19.31
C GLU A 65 2.98 -25.08 -20.42
N ASN A 66 1.85 -25.74 -20.15
CA ASN A 66 0.78 -25.91 -21.12
C ASN A 66 0.17 -24.58 -21.56
N LEU A 67 -0.06 -23.64 -20.62
CA LEU A 67 -0.56 -22.30 -20.94
C LEU A 67 0.50 -21.50 -21.69
N LEU A 68 1.74 -21.48 -21.20
CA LEU A 68 2.85 -20.72 -21.79
C LEU A 68 3.10 -21.09 -23.25
N GLN A 69 2.98 -22.37 -23.59
CA GLN A 69 3.11 -22.87 -24.97
C GLN A 69 1.98 -22.41 -25.90
N GLN A 70 0.81 -22.09 -25.38
CA GLN A 70 -0.32 -21.57 -26.14
C GLN A 70 -0.27 -20.06 -26.35
N MET A 71 0.53 -19.33 -25.53
CA MET A 71 0.62 -17.87 -25.56
C MET A 71 1.41 -17.37 -26.75
N THR A 72 0.88 -16.35 -27.42
CA THR A 72 1.63 -15.53 -28.39
C THR A 72 2.61 -14.59 -27.68
N LEU A 73 3.58 -14.05 -28.41
CA LEU A 73 4.48 -13.02 -27.89
C LEU A 73 3.70 -11.79 -27.38
N ASP A 74 2.60 -11.43 -28.06
CA ASP A 74 1.75 -10.31 -27.67
C ASP A 74 1.09 -10.55 -26.32
N GLU A 75 0.55 -11.73 -26.08
CA GLU A 75 -0.03 -12.11 -24.79
C GLU A 75 1.03 -12.22 -23.69
N LYS A 76 2.20 -12.79 -23.97
CA LYS A 76 3.31 -12.89 -23.03
C LYS A 76 3.77 -11.51 -22.56
N THR A 77 3.99 -10.58 -23.48
CA THR A 77 4.47 -9.24 -23.14
C THR A 77 3.43 -8.41 -22.39
N CYS A 78 2.14 -8.61 -22.66
CA CYS A 78 1.06 -8.00 -21.89
C CYS A 78 1.00 -8.49 -20.45
N GLN A 79 1.43 -9.73 -20.13
CA GLN A 79 1.52 -10.19 -18.75
C GLN A 79 2.63 -9.47 -17.94
N MET A 80 3.57 -8.79 -18.58
CA MET A 80 4.74 -8.21 -17.95
C MET A 80 4.56 -6.75 -17.52
N VAL A 81 3.34 -6.25 -17.46
CA VAL A 81 3.03 -4.85 -17.09
C VAL A 81 1.84 -4.72 -16.16
N THR A 82 1.80 -3.61 -15.41
CA THR A 82 0.61 -3.15 -14.73
C THR A 82 -0.20 -2.19 -15.61
N LEU A 83 -1.52 -2.20 -15.46
CA LEU A 83 -2.42 -1.14 -15.89
C LEU A 83 -2.84 -0.37 -14.63
N TYR A 84 -2.42 0.88 -14.54
CA TYR A 84 -2.60 1.67 -13.33
C TYR A 84 -3.98 2.32 -13.28
N GLY A 85 -4.66 2.14 -12.16
CA GLY A 85 -5.96 2.72 -11.86
C GLY A 85 -5.91 4.21 -11.49
N TYR A 86 -6.56 4.62 -10.41
CA TYR A 86 -6.62 6.02 -9.92
C TYR A 86 -7.13 7.04 -10.93
N LYS A 87 -7.77 6.61 -12.01
CA LYS A 87 -8.10 7.51 -13.13
C LYS A 87 -6.88 8.22 -13.77
N ARG A 88 -5.67 7.69 -13.52
CA ARG A 88 -4.43 8.25 -14.10
C ARG A 88 -4.14 7.68 -15.48
N VAL A 89 -4.06 6.36 -15.60
CA VAL A 89 -3.89 5.65 -16.88
C VAL A 89 -5.22 5.13 -17.34
N LEU A 90 -5.81 4.21 -16.58
CA LEU A 90 -7.16 3.73 -16.83
C LEU A 90 -8.17 4.78 -16.36
N LYS A 91 -8.99 5.26 -17.30
CA LYS A 91 -10.03 6.28 -17.04
C LYS A 91 -11.39 5.66 -16.72
N ASP A 92 -11.62 4.46 -17.18
CA ASP A 92 -12.87 3.73 -17.04
C ASP A 92 -12.93 3.00 -15.70
N ASP A 93 -14.09 2.99 -15.06
CA ASP A 93 -14.34 2.19 -13.87
C ASP A 93 -14.66 0.74 -14.23
N LEU A 94 -15.33 0.55 -15.35
CA LEU A 94 -15.77 -0.74 -15.89
C LEU A 94 -15.33 -0.89 -17.35
N PRO A 95 -15.22 -2.13 -17.84
CA PRO A 95 -14.88 -2.39 -19.24
C PRO A 95 -15.84 -1.70 -20.22
N THR A 96 -15.28 -1.06 -21.22
CA THR A 96 -16.01 -0.45 -22.35
C THR A 96 -15.76 -1.21 -23.66
N PRO A 97 -16.55 -1.03 -24.71
CA PRO A 97 -16.29 -1.65 -26.00
C PRO A 97 -14.91 -1.32 -26.58
N GLU A 98 -14.38 -0.15 -26.27
CA GLU A 98 -13.06 0.32 -26.72
C GLU A 98 -11.91 -0.53 -26.18
N TRP A 99 -12.10 -1.23 -25.04
CA TRP A 99 -11.07 -2.09 -24.47
C TRP A 99 -10.62 -3.20 -25.44
N LYS A 100 -11.49 -3.60 -26.37
CA LYS A 100 -11.17 -4.61 -27.40
C LYS A 100 -10.23 -4.10 -28.49
N GLU A 101 -10.01 -2.79 -28.54
CA GLU A 101 -9.10 -2.14 -29.49
C GLU A 101 -7.76 -1.71 -28.84
N LEU A 102 -7.70 -1.72 -27.51
CA LEU A 102 -6.54 -1.31 -26.75
C LEU A 102 -5.54 -2.47 -26.55
N LEU A 103 -4.33 -2.14 -26.09
CA LEU A 103 -3.26 -3.13 -25.92
C LEU A 103 -3.71 -4.33 -25.07
N TRP A 104 -4.47 -4.08 -24.01
CA TRP A 104 -4.91 -5.13 -23.08
C TRP A 104 -6.04 -6.03 -23.59
N LYS A 105 -6.44 -5.92 -24.86
CA LYS A 105 -7.21 -6.97 -25.53
C LYS A 105 -6.48 -8.30 -25.57
N ASP A 106 -5.14 -8.28 -25.49
CA ASP A 106 -4.28 -9.46 -25.42
C ASP A 106 -4.03 -9.92 -23.97
N GLY A 107 -4.77 -9.35 -23.01
CA GLY A 107 -4.58 -9.57 -21.57
C GLY A 107 -3.71 -8.50 -20.91
N ILE A 108 -3.57 -8.58 -19.60
CA ILE A 108 -2.68 -7.73 -18.80
C ILE A 108 -2.16 -8.52 -17.59
N GLY A 109 -0.94 -8.24 -17.15
CA GLY A 109 -0.35 -8.92 -16.00
C GLY A 109 -1.05 -8.60 -14.70
N ALA A 110 -1.11 -7.33 -14.37
CA ALA A 110 -1.76 -6.83 -13.19
C ALA A 110 -2.52 -5.53 -13.45
N MET A 111 -3.51 -5.25 -12.63
CA MET A 111 -4.18 -3.96 -12.56
C MET A 111 -3.97 -3.40 -11.17
N ASP A 112 -3.35 -2.22 -11.10
CA ASP A 112 -2.87 -1.66 -9.87
C ASP A 112 -3.79 -0.57 -9.34
N GLU A 113 -4.14 -0.64 -8.05
CA GLU A 113 -4.93 0.35 -7.31
C GLU A 113 -6.26 0.76 -7.99
N HIS A 114 -6.88 -0.17 -8.71
CA HIS A 114 -8.14 0.12 -9.37
C HIS A 114 -9.29 0.14 -8.37
N LEU A 115 -10.08 1.23 -8.39
CA LEU A 115 -11.24 1.45 -7.52
C LEU A 115 -10.94 1.49 -6.01
N ASN A 116 -9.72 1.74 -5.59
CA ASN A 116 -9.38 1.81 -4.16
C ASN A 116 -10.04 2.98 -3.39
N GLY A 117 -10.75 3.87 -4.09
CA GLY A 117 -11.50 4.97 -3.49
C GLY A 117 -10.77 6.30 -3.49
N PHE A 118 -9.60 6.37 -4.09
CA PHE A 118 -8.82 7.60 -4.21
C PHE A 118 -8.83 8.14 -5.63
N GLN A 119 -8.62 9.43 -5.78
CA GLN A 119 -8.28 10.07 -7.06
C GLN A 119 -6.79 10.41 -7.14
N GLN A 120 -6.20 10.71 -5.99
CA GLN A 120 -4.80 11.05 -5.81
C GLN A 120 -4.50 11.07 -4.31
N TRP A 121 -3.26 10.74 -3.92
CA TRP A 121 -2.78 10.88 -2.55
C TRP A 121 -3.02 12.29 -1.99
N GLY A 122 -3.55 12.33 -0.75
CA GLY A 122 -3.84 13.58 -0.05
C GLY A 122 -5.11 14.30 -0.51
N LEU A 123 -5.87 13.76 -1.46
CA LEU A 123 -7.19 14.25 -1.82
C LEU A 123 -8.30 13.49 -1.07
N PRO A 124 -9.48 14.11 -0.89
CA PRO A 124 -10.64 13.41 -0.34
C PRO A 124 -10.96 12.13 -1.11
N PRO A 125 -11.61 11.14 -0.47
CA PRO A 125 -12.10 9.94 -1.13
C PRO A 125 -12.95 10.26 -2.36
N SER A 126 -12.93 9.36 -3.34
CA SER A 126 -13.69 9.51 -4.57
C SER A 126 -15.19 9.28 -4.34
N ASP A 127 -16.05 10.12 -4.93
CA ASP A 127 -17.51 9.89 -5.00
C ASP A 127 -17.91 8.75 -5.95
N ASN A 128 -16.97 7.92 -6.36
CA ASN A 128 -17.21 6.84 -7.30
C ASN A 128 -18.20 5.83 -6.73
N ALA A 129 -19.27 5.60 -7.48
CA ALA A 129 -20.35 4.69 -7.09
C ALA A 129 -19.92 3.23 -6.90
N TYR A 130 -18.73 2.85 -7.35
CA TYR A 130 -18.20 1.48 -7.29
C TYR A 130 -17.21 1.23 -6.14
N VAL A 131 -16.87 2.25 -5.35
CA VAL A 131 -15.93 2.05 -4.22
C VAL A 131 -16.61 1.54 -2.95
N TRP A 132 -17.92 1.78 -2.81
CA TRP A 132 -18.70 1.38 -1.64
C TRP A 132 -20.17 1.12 -1.97
N PRO A 133 -20.90 0.19 -1.33
CA PRO A 133 -20.44 -0.77 -0.31
C PRO A 133 -19.44 -1.81 -0.86
N ALA A 134 -18.81 -2.59 0.04
CA ALA A 134 -17.79 -3.57 -0.32
C ALA A 134 -18.26 -4.58 -1.37
N SER A 135 -19.53 -5.01 -1.29
CA SER A 135 -20.18 -5.87 -2.29
C SER A 135 -20.21 -5.26 -3.69
N ARG A 136 -20.39 -3.94 -3.77
CA ARG A 136 -20.42 -3.24 -5.06
C ARG A 136 -19.01 -3.06 -5.63
N HIS A 137 -18.05 -2.84 -4.77
CA HIS A 137 -16.64 -2.82 -5.14
C HIS A 137 -16.21 -4.17 -5.73
N ALA A 138 -16.47 -5.25 -5.00
CA ALA A 138 -16.18 -6.61 -5.45
C ALA A 138 -16.88 -6.95 -6.76
N TRP A 139 -18.14 -6.53 -6.93
CA TRP A 139 -18.86 -6.68 -8.19
C TRP A 139 -18.16 -5.95 -9.35
N ALA A 140 -17.70 -4.72 -9.12
CA ALA A 140 -17.04 -3.93 -10.16
C ALA A 140 -15.69 -4.55 -10.58
N LEU A 141 -14.88 -5.01 -9.62
CA LEU A 141 -13.65 -5.74 -9.94
C LEU A 141 -13.94 -7.07 -10.66
N ASN A 142 -15.02 -7.77 -10.29
CA ASN A 142 -15.46 -8.95 -11.03
C ASN A 142 -15.84 -8.63 -12.49
N GLU A 143 -16.49 -7.50 -12.77
CA GLU A 143 -16.80 -7.08 -14.15
C GLU A 143 -15.53 -6.79 -14.96
N VAL A 144 -14.52 -6.21 -14.32
CA VAL A 144 -13.19 -6.04 -14.94
C VAL A 144 -12.53 -7.39 -15.20
N GLN A 145 -12.51 -8.29 -14.19
CA GLN A 145 -11.97 -9.64 -14.33
C GLN A 145 -12.67 -10.43 -15.45
N ARG A 146 -13.99 -10.25 -15.57
CA ARG A 146 -14.81 -10.90 -16.59
C ARG A 146 -14.33 -10.54 -18.01
N PHE A 147 -13.98 -9.29 -18.28
CA PHE A 147 -13.41 -8.92 -19.56
C PHE A 147 -12.17 -9.76 -19.89
N PHE A 148 -11.23 -9.88 -18.94
CA PHE A 148 -10.00 -10.67 -19.17
C PHE A 148 -10.28 -12.16 -19.31
N VAL A 149 -11.18 -12.71 -18.50
CA VAL A 149 -11.50 -14.15 -18.53
C VAL A 149 -12.36 -14.51 -19.74
N GLU A 150 -13.42 -13.74 -20.01
CA GLU A 150 -14.40 -14.12 -21.02
C GLU A 150 -14.12 -13.55 -22.42
N ASP A 151 -13.52 -12.36 -22.53
CA ASP A 151 -13.40 -11.64 -23.80
C ASP A 151 -12.00 -11.70 -24.43
N THR A 152 -10.94 -12.10 -23.69
CA THR A 152 -9.61 -12.36 -24.26
C THR A 152 -9.48 -13.80 -24.75
N ARG A 153 -8.51 -14.10 -25.61
CA ARG A 153 -8.36 -15.39 -26.28
C ARG A 153 -8.10 -16.55 -25.30
N LEU A 154 -7.13 -16.40 -24.40
CA LEU A 154 -6.74 -17.43 -23.43
C LEU A 154 -7.38 -17.27 -22.06
N GLY A 155 -8.17 -16.24 -21.84
CA GLY A 155 -8.90 -16.02 -20.61
C GLY A 155 -8.00 -15.91 -19.36
N ILE A 156 -6.77 -15.43 -19.50
CA ILE A 156 -5.82 -15.34 -18.40
C ILE A 156 -6.32 -14.29 -17.40
N PRO A 157 -6.63 -14.67 -16.14
CA PRO A 157 -7.13 -13.72 -15.16
C PRO A 157 -6.09 -12.63 -14.83
N VAL A 158 -6.56 -11.39 -14.62
CA VAL A 158 -5.70 -10.30 -14.18
C VAL A 158 -5.43 -10.41 -12.67
N ASP A 159 -4.23 -10.02 -12.23
CA ASP A 159 -3.87 -9.87 -10.82
C ASP A 159 -4.23 -8.45 -10.37
N PHE A 160 -5.16 -8.30 -9.43
CA PHE A 160 -5.52 -7.00 -8.86
C PHE A 160 -4.61 -6.68 -7.68
N THR A 161 -3.70 -5.74 -7.90
CA THR A 161 -2.72 -5.32 -6.89
C THR A 161 -3.19 -4.07 -6.14
N ASN A 162 -2.82 -3.98 -4.87
CA ASN A 162 -3.08 -2.79 -4.06
C ASN A 162 -2.05 -2.69 -2.92
N GLU A 163 -1.97 -1.54 -2.29
CA GLU A 163 -1.17 -1.31 -1.10
C GLU A 163 -1.85 -1.87 0.16
N GLY A 164 -1.08 -2.09 1.25
CA GLY A 164 -1.68 -2.65 2.45
C GLY A 164 -0.73 -2.91 3.61
N ILE A 165 0.20 -2.01 3.89
CA ILE A 165 1.17 -2.19 5.00
C ILE A 165 0.53 -2.06 6.38
N ARG A 166 -0.67 -1.47 6.46
CA ARG A 166 -1.42 -1.21 7.70
C ARG A 166 -2.95 -1.29 7.48
N GLY A 167 -3.42 -2.36 6.86
CA GLY A 167 -4.76 -2.52 6.28
C GLY A 167 -4.74 -2.24 4.78
N VAL A 168 -5.59 -2.89 4.02
CA VAL A 168 -5.64 -2.72 2.55
C VAL A 168 -6.03 -1.28 2.20
N GLU A 169 -5.32 -0.67 1.26
CA GLU A 169 -5.58 0.70 0.81
C GLU A 169 -6.88 0.77 0.00
N SER A 170 -7.98 0.71 0.69
CA SER A 170 -9.30 0.79 0.11
C SER A 170 -10.26 1.57 1.00
N TYR A 171 -11.37 1.99 0.42
CA TYR A 171 -12.39 2.76 1.11
C TYR A 171 -12.95 1.97 2.30
N ARG A 172 -12.85 2.51 3.51
CA ARG A 172 -13.39 1.94 4.76
C ARG A 172 -12.89 0.55 5.15
N ALA A 173 -11.76 0.10 4.63
CA ALA A 173 -11.11 -1.10 5.18
C ALA A 173 -10.57 -0.83 6.59
N THR A 174 -10.27 -1.89 7.35
CA THR A 174 -9.76 -1.77 8.72
C THR A 174 -8.41 -1.05 8.75
N ASN A 175 -8.32 0.04 9.52
CA ASN A 175 -7.12 0.87 9.65
C ASN A 175 -6.30 0.48 10.89
N PHE A 176 -5.06 0.06 10.69
CA PHE A 176 -4.12 -0.26 11.75
C PHE A 176 -3.11 0.88 11.96
N PRO A 177 -2.34 0.88 13.09
CA PRO A 177 -1.20 1.77 13.24
C PRO A 177 -0.22 1.64 12.07
N THR A 178 0.61 2.68 11.87
CA THR A 178 1.72 2.59 10.91
C THR A 178 2.57 1.33 11.16
N GLN A 179 3.28 0.86 10.16
CA GLN A 179 4.12 -0.32 10.33
C GLN A 179 5.17 -0.12 11.44
N LEU A 180 5.65 1.12 11.65
CA LEU A 180 6.50 1.47 12.79
C LEU A 180 5.77 1.28 14.14
N GLY A 181 4.53 1.74 14.25
CA GLY A 181 3.71 1.49 15.44
C GLY A 181 3.48 -0.01 15.68
N LEU A 182 3.19 -0.77 14.63
CA LEU A 182 3.09 -2.23 14.70
C LEU A 182 4.41 -2.87 15.16
N GLY A 183 5.55 -2.33 14.74
CA GLY A 183 6.87 -2.77 15.18
C GLY A 183 7.09 -2.59 16.68
N HIS A 184 6.57 -1.52 17.27
CA HIS A 184 6.67 -1.26 18.71
C HIS A 184 5.89 -2.24 19.58
N THR A 185 4.93 -2.97 19.02
CA THR A 185 4.17 -3.98 19.78
C THR A 185 5.02 -5.19 20.17
N TRP A 186 6.05 -5.53 19.40
CA TRP A 186 6.86 -6.76 19.54
C TRP A 186 6.01 -8.04 19.53
N ASN A 187 4.76 -7.96 19.12
CA ASN A 187 3.76 -9.01 19.21
C ASN A 187 3.56 -9.71 17.85
N ARG A 188 4.26 -10.81 17.63
CA ARG A 188 4.20 -11.59 16.39
C ARG A 188 2.81 -12.09 16.04
N GLU A 189 2.05 -12.55 17.06
CA GLU A 189 0.70 -13.07 16.84
C GLU A 189 -0.25 -11.95 16.41
N LEU A 190 -0.12 -10.77 17.00
CA LEU A 190 -0.90 -9.59 16.60
C LEU A 190 -0.60 -9.20 15.15
N ILE A 191 0.68 -9.20 14.72
CA ILE A 191 1.03 -8.91 13.33
C ILE A 191 0.46 -9.96 12.38
N ARG A 192 0.43 -11.22 12.78
CA ARG A 192 -0.23 -12.28 12.00
C ARG A 192 -1.73 -12.01 11.83
N GLN A 193 -2.41 -11.54 12.88
CA GLN A 193 -3.83 -11.16 12.82
C GLN A 193 -4.04 -9.93 11.92
N VAL A 194 -3.17 -8.92 11.99
CA VAL A 194 -3.20 -7.78 11.06
C VAL A 194 -3.10 -8.26 9.61
N GLY A 195 -2.16 -9.15 9.31
CA GLY A 195 -2.03 -9.74 7.99
C GLY A 195 -3.24 -10.57 7.54
N LEU A 196 -3.84 -11.35 8.46
CA LEU A 196 -5.06 -12.12 8.20
C LEU A 196 -6.25 -11.23 7.85
N ILE A 197 -6.44 -10.14 8.60
CA ILE A 197 -7.54 -9.19 8.35
C ILE A 197 -7.30 -8.46 7.04
N THR A 198 -6.10 -7.90 6.84
CA THR A 198 -5.74 -7.19 5.59
C THR A 198 -5.93 -8.07 4.36
N GLY A 199 -5.42 -9.31 4.40
CA GLY A 199 -5.56 -10.26 3.28
C GLY A 199 -7.00 -10.68 3.02
N ARG A 200 -7.79 -10.87 4.08
CA ARG A 200 -9.22 -11.21 3.96
C ARG A 200 -10.02 -10.06 3.37
N GLU A 201 -9.87 -8.85 3.88
CA GLU A 201 -10.55 -7.67 3.35
C GLU A 201 -10.16 -7.39 1.91
N ALA A 202 -8.86 -7.48 1.57
CA ALA A 202 -8.39 -7.37 0.20
C ALA A 202 -9.08 -8.38 -0.72
N ARG A 203 -9.13 -9.67 -0.34
CA ARG A 203 -9.79 -10.71 -1.12
C ARG A 203 -11.28 -10.48 -1.26
N MET A 204 -11.97 -10.05 -0.19
CA MET A 204 -13.39 -9.76 -0.20
C MET A 204 -13.74 -8.58 -1.13
N LEU A 205 -12.87 -7.59 -1.20
CA LEU A 205 -12.98 -6.48 -2.14
C LEU A 205 -12.65 -6.87 -3.60
N GLY A 206 -11.99 -8.01 -3.81
CA GLY A 206 -11.62 -8.51 -5.13
C GLY A 206 -10.13 -8.35 -5.48
N TYR A 207 -9.32 -7.74 -4.60
CA TYR A 207 -7.87 -7.69 -4.76
C TYR A 207 -7.24 -9.07 -4.55
N THR A 208 -6.14 -9.34 -5.23
CA THR A 208 -5.49 -10.65 -5.26
C THR A 208 -4.02 -10.58 -4.84
N ASN A 209 -3.50 -9.36 -4.64
CA ASN A 209 -2.12 -9.13 -4.28
C ASN A 209 -1.98 -7.82 -3.48
N VAL A 210 -1.15 -7.84 -2.46
CA VAL A 210 -0.92 -6.69 -1.58
C VAL A 210 0.57 -6.38 -1.54
N TYR A 211 0.93 -5.12 -1.82
CA TYR A 211 2.30 -4.62 -1.78
C TYR A 211 2.76 -4.38 -0.32
N ALA A 212 2.83 -5.47 0.41
CA ALA A 212 3.23 -5.56 1.81
C ALA A 212 3.87 -6.93 2.11
N PRO A 213 4.67 -7.02 3.20
CA PRO A 213 5.14 -5.97 4.11
C PRO A 213 6.31 -5.15 3.55
N ILE A 214 6.57 -3.98 4.16
CA ILE A 214 7.84 -3.30 3.97
C ILE A 214 8.91 -3.98 4.84
N LEU A 215 9.95 -4.47 4.19
CA LEU A 215 11.06 -5.21 4.81
C LEU A 215 12.34 -4.38 4.88
N ASP A 216 12.25 -3.09 4.55
CA ASP A 216 13.32 -2.14 4.79
C ASP A 216 13.63 -2.05 6.27
N VAL A 217 14.92 -1.86 6.61
CA VAL A 217 15.39 -1.71 7.98
C VAL A 217 15.74 -0.25 8.24
N GLY A 218 15.03 0.39 9.15
CA GLY A 218 15.16 1.81 9.43
C GLY A 218 16.42 2.13 10.24
N ARG A 219 17.57 2.24 9.59
CA ARG A 219 18.86 2.54 10.26
C ARG A 219 19.07 4.03 10.51
N ASP A 220 18.33 4.90 9.82
CA ASP A 220 18.39 6.34 10.00
C ASP A 220 16.98 6.92 10.04
N GLN A 221 16.61 7.46 11.19
CA GLN A 221 15.28 8.01 11.46
C GLN A 221 14.98 9.31 10.69
N ARG A 222 15.98 9.88 10.01
CA ARG A 222 15.79 11.02 9.10
C ARG A 222 15.24 10.61 7.74
N TRP A 223 15.25 9.32 7.41
CA TRP A 223 14.65 8.82 6.17
C TRP A 223 13.14 9.06 6.17
N GLY A 224 12.62 9.72 5.11
CA GLY A 224 11.22 10.16 5.07
C GLY A 224 10.19 9.05 5.21
N ARG A 225 10.51 7.83 4.73
CA ARG A 225 9.66 6.64 4.82
C ARG A 225 9.88 5.81 6.09
N TYR A 226 10.49 6.39 7.12
CA TYR A 226 10.77 5.66 8.37
C TYR A 226 9.50 5.14 9.06
N GLU A 227 8.37 5.84 8.91
CA GLU A 227 7.07 5.41 9.45
C GLU A 227 6.56 4.08 8.85
N GLU A 228 7.06 3.72 7.66
CA GLU A 228 6.62 2.54 6.93
C GLU A 228 7.36 1.25 7.34
N VAL A 229 8.41 1.32 8.15
CA VAL A 229 9.22 0.15 8.55
C VAL A 229 8.89 -0.34 9.95
N TYR A 230 9.10 -1.63 10.23
CA TYR A 230 8.91 -2.19 11.59
C TYR A 230 9.94 -1.69 12.61
N GLY A 231 11.01 -1.04 12.18
CA GLY A 231 12.05 -0.50 13.06
C GLY A 231 13.47 -0.72 12.54
N GLU A 232 14.45 -0.60 13.45
CA GLU A 232 15.88 -0.59 13.13
C GLU A 232 16.58 -1.95 13.31
N SER A 233 15.91 -2.94 13.87
CA SER A 233 16.45 -4.29 14.09
C SER A 233 16.12 -5.21 12.91
N PRO A 234 17.10 -5.71 12.15
CA PRO A 234 16.85 -6.64 11.05
C PRO A 234 16.13 -7.91 11.52
N TYR A 235 16.43 -8.39 12.74
CA TYR A 235 15.77 -9.53 13.33
C TYR A 235 14.28 -9.27 13.57
N LEU A 236 13.93 -8.14 14.18
CA LEU A 236 12.54 -7.77 14.44
C LEU A 236 11.75 -7.61 13.11
N VAL A 237 12.33 -6.89 12.14
CA VAL A 237 11.73 -6.72 10.81
C VAL A 237 11.46 -8.09 10.16
N ALA A 238 12.41 -9.04 10.27
CA ALA A 238 12.24 -10.39 9.74
C ALA A 238 11.11 -11.15 10.46
N GLU A 239 11.10 -11.16 11.79
CA GLU A 239 10.10 -11.88 12.59
C GLU A 239 8.67 -11.37 12.32
N LEU A 240 8.49 -10.04 12.30
CA LEU A 240 7.18 -9.44 12.03
C LEU A 240 6.79 -9.59 10.56
N GLY A 241 7.74 -9.42 9.63
CA GLY A 241 7.52 -9.64 8.21
C GLY A 241 7.08 -11.07 7.88
N ILE A 242 7.67 -12.09 8.54
CA ILE A 242 7.24 -13.50 8.41
C ILE A 242 5.77 -13.66 8.80
N GLU A 243 5.38 -13.10 9.93
CA GLU A 243 4.00 -13.25 10.41
C GLU A 243 3.00 -12.44 9.57
N MET A 244 3.38 -11.27 9.07
CA MET A 244 2.55 -10.50 8.14
C MET A 244 2.30 -11.28 6.84
N VAL A 245 3.35 -11.85 6.22
CA VAL A 245 3.21 -12.67 5.01
C VAL A 245 2.37 -13.93 5.26
N ARG A 246 2.58 -14.62 6.39
CA ARG A 246 1.75 -15.76 6.78
C ARG A 246 0.28 -15.40 6.96
N GLY A 247 0.01 -14.20 7.46
CA GLY A 247 -1.35 -13.66 7.57
C GLY A 247 -1.95 -13.36 6.19
N LEU A 248 -1.27 -12.54 5.39
CA LEU A 248 -1.72 -12.15 4.04
C LEU A 248 -1.98 -13.36 3.13
N GLN A 249 -1.06 -14.31 3.10
CA GLN A 249 -1.13 -15.50 2.22
C GLN A 249 -1.92 -16.67 2.83
N HIS A 250 -2.54 -16.48 3.99
CA HIS A 250 -3.31 -17.54 4.65
C HIS A 250 -4.41 -18.08 3.72
N ASN A 251 -4.46 -19.40 3.55
CA ASN A 251 -5.41 -20.07 2.65
C ASN A 251 -5.44 -19.48 1.22
N HIS A 252 -4.29 -19.00 0.72
CA HIS A 252 -4.18 -18.39 -0.61
C HIS A 252 -5.10 -17.18 -0.82
N GLN A 253 -5.39 -16.41 0.22
CA GLN A 253 -6.25 -15.23 0.13
C GLN A 253 -5.72 -14.25 -0.90
N VAL A 254 -4.48 -13.79 -0.73
CA VAL A 254 -3.78 -12.87 -1.63
C VAL A 254 -2.31 -13.24 -1.69
N ALA A 255 -1.60 -12.79 -2.72
CA ALA A 255 -0.14 -12.76 -2.72
C ALA A 255 0.35 -11.62 -1.83
N ALA A 256 1.46 -11.83 -1.12
CA ALA A 256 2.22 -10.80 -0.43
C ALA A 256 3.43 -10.42 -1.27
N THR A 257 3.61 -9.13 -1.51
CA THR A 257 4.75 -8.57 -2.26
C THR A 257 5.59 -7.71 -1.34
N GLY A 258 6.67 -8.28 -0.80
CA GLY A 258 7.56 -7.56 0.10
C GLY A 258 8.43 -6.52 -0.61
N LYS A 259 8.65 -5.38 0.03
CA LYS A 259 9.34 -4.22 -0.54
C LYS A 259 10.26 -3.52 0.47
N HIS A 260 11.28 -2.77 0.05
CA HIS A 260 11.78 -2.59 -1.31
C HIS A 260 13.14 -3.29 -1.44
N PHE A 261 13.26 -4.23 -2.31
CA PHE A 261 14.48 -5.01 -2.50
C PHE A 261 15.47 -4.27 -3.42
N ALA A 262 16.65 -3.83 -2.94
CA ALA A 262 17.15 -3.91 -1.58
C ALA A 262 17.97 -2.66 -1.20
N ALA A 263 18.22 -2.51 0.11
CA ALA A 263 19.06 -1.45 0.67
C ALA A 263 18.57 -0.01 0.36
N TYR A 264 17.27 0.16 0.27
CA TYR A 264 16.64 1.44 -0.06
C TYR A 264 16.57 2.40 1.15
N SER A 265 16.38 1.87 2.37
CA SER A 265 16.17 2.63 3.60
C SER A 265 17.46 3.29 4.11
N ASN A 266 17.85 4.40 3.51
CA ASN A 266 18.98 5.20 3.94
C ASN A 266 18.70 6.69 3.74
N ASN A 267 19.46 7.56 4.42
CA ASN A 267 19.27 9.00 4.38
C ASN A 267 20.15 9.73 3.35
N LYS A 268 21.01 9.03 2.63
CA LYS A 268 21.99 9.67 1.75
C LYS A 268 21.36 10.32 0.52
N GLY A 269 20.16 9.93 0.15
CA GLY A 269 19.37 10.57 -0.89
C GLY A 269 18.70 11.86 -0.47
N ALA A 270 19.05 12.36 0.68
CA ALA A 270 18.48 13.57 1.24
C ALA A 270 16.95 13.47 1.30
N ARG A 271 16.29 14.45 0.73
CA ARG A 271 14.83 14.58 0.84
C ARG A 271 14.04 13.64 -0.02
N GLU A 272 14.62 13.21 -1.14
CA GLU A 272 13.81 12.51 -2.11
C GLU A 272 13.37 11.14 -1.64
N GLY A 273 14.12 10.42 -0.83
CA GLY A 273 13.75 9.05 -0.48
C GLY A 273 13.41 8.16 -1.68
N MET A 274 13.57 8.70 -2.88
CA MET A 274 13.37 8.09 -4.19
C MET A 274 14.64 8.17 -4.99
N ALA A 275 15.02 7.13 -5.66
CA ALA A 275 15.94 7.01 -6.76
C ALA A 275 17.31 7.68 -6.63
N ARG A 276 18.31 7.08 -7.27
CA ARG A 276 19.70 7.53 -7.39
C ARG A 276 20.40 7.75 -6.06
N VAL A 277 20.20 6.85 -5.13
CA VAL A 277 20.91 6.90 -3.87
C VAL A 277 21.69 5.63 -3.70
N ASP A 278 22.97 5.67 -4.02
CA ASP A 278 23.89 4.64 -3.57
C ASP A 278 23.97 4.70 -2.03
N PRO A 279 23.56 3.65 -1.31
CA PRO A 279 23.63 3.62 0.15
C PRO A 279 25.07 3.69 0.67
N GLN A 280 26.09 3.46 -0.19
CA GLN A 280 27.50 3.41 0.16
C GLN A 280 27.80 2.52 1.36
N MET A 281 27.14 1.38 1.40
CA MET A 281 27.29 0.38 2.45
C MET A 281 28.27 -0.70 2.02
N SER A 282 28.97 -1.29 3.00
CA SER A 282 29.80 -2.46 2.70
C SER A 282 28.91 -3.66 2.32
N PRO A 283 29.38 -4.61 1.50
CA PRO A 283 28.64 -5.83 1.18
C PRO A 283 28.18 -6.60 2.43
N ARG A 284 28.98 -6.60 3.50
CA ARG A 284 28.64 -7.24 4.77
C ARG A 284 27.49 -6.55 5.48
N GLU A 285 27.46 -5.24 5.46
CA GLU A 285 26.36 -4.46 6.07
C GLU A 285 25.05 -4.70 5.31
N VAL A 286 25.08 -4.64 3.99
CA VAL A 286 23.92 -4.95 3.15
C VAL A 286 23.40 -6.36 3.44
N GLU A 287 24.27 -7.36 3.50
CA GLU A 287 23.88 -8.76 3.77
C GLU A 287 23.25 -8.94 5.17
N ASN A 288 23.87 -8.37 6.19
CA ASN A 288 23.47 -8.61 7.57
C ASN A 288 22.28 -7.77 8.02
N ILE A 289 22.03 -6.66 7.37
CA ILE A 289 20.97 -5.71 7.74
C ILE A 289 19.84 -5.75 6.71
N HIS A 290 20.10 -5.36 5.47
CA HIS A 290 19.06 -5.10 4.49
C HIS A 290 18.58 -6.34 3.74
N ILE A 291 19.45 -7.32 3.53
CA ILE A 291 19.10 -8.60 2.87
C ILE A 291 18.52 -9.61 3.87
N TYR A 292 18.93 -9.54 5.12
CA TYR A 292 18.54 -10.51 6.15
C TYR A 292 17.01 -10.68 6.28
N PRO A 293 16.18 -9.61 6.36
CA PRO A 293 14.73 -9.77 6.43
C PRO A 293 14.14 -10.46 5.19
N PHE A 294 14.53 -10.04 3.99
CA PHE A 294 14.04 -10.66 2.75
C PHE A 294 14.37 -12.15 2.69
N LYS A 295 15.61 -12.51 3.00
CA LYS A 295 16.06 -13.91 3.01
C LYS A 295 15.25 -14.78 3.97
N ARG A 296 14.97 -14.25 5.18
CA ARG A 296 14.16 -14.93 6.18
C ARG A 296 12.71 -15.09 5.71
N VAL A 297 12.09 -14.00 5.28
CA VAL A 297 10.67 -13.98 4.88
C VAL A 297 10.43 -14.87 3.66
N ILE A 298 11.31 -14.82 2.65
CA ILE A 298 11.23 -15.70 1.47
C ILE A 298 11.26 -17.17 1.89
N ARG A 299 12.22 -17.56 2.74
CA ARG A 299 12.45 -18.96 3.10
C ARG A 299 11.44 -19.51 4.10
N GLU A 300 10.97 -18.69 5.04
CA GLU A 300 10.17 -19.15 6.18
C GLU A 300 8.68 -18.90 6.01
N ALA A 301 8.29 -17.92 5.18
CA ALA A 301 6.88 -17.61 4.90
C ALA A 301 6.47 -17.86 3.44
N GLY A 302 7.41 -18.15 2.54
CA GLY A 302 7.11 -18.44 1.14
C GLY A 302 6.51 -17.25 0.40
N MET A 303 7.05 -16.05 0.61
CA MET A 303 6.58 -14.80 -0.02
C MET A 303 6.54 -14.91 -1.53
N LEU A 304 5.41 -14.53 -2.15
CA LEU A 304 5.13 -14.75 -3.57
C LEU A 304 5.54 -13.61 -4.49
N GLY A 305 5.68 -12.39 -3.98
CA GLY A 305 6.11 -11.22 -4.73
C GLY A 305 7.27 -10.49 -4.06
N VAL A 306 8.10 -9.82 -4.85
CA VAL A 306 9.14 -8.89 -4.38
C VAL A 306 9.09 -7.65 -5.25
N MET A 307 9.06 -6.46 -4.64
CA MET A 307 9.19 -5.19 -5.36
C MET A 307 10.64 -4.73 -5.31
N SER A 308 11.25 -4.48 -6.49
CA SER A 308 12.59 -3.92 -6.59
C SER A 308 12.62 -2.44 -6.21
N SER A 309 13.71 -2.01 -5.60
CA SER A 309 13.87 -0.63 -5.10
C SER A 309 14.35 0.35 -6.17
N TYR A 310 14.24 1.64 -5.87
CA TYR A 310 14.66 2.74 -6.74
C TYR A 310 16.16 2.99 -6.78
N ASN A 311 16.89 2.64 -5.71
CA ASN A 311 18.28 3.02 -5.52
C ASN A 311 19.24 2.21 -6.41
N ASP A 312 20.43 2.73 -6.57
CA ASP A 312 21.58 1.99 -7.06
C ASP A 312 22.39 1.40 -5.90
N TYR A 313 23.26 0.47 -6.23
CA TYR A 313 24.29 -0.06 -5.35
C TYR A 313 25.60 -0.14 -6.13
N ASP A 314 26.62 0.56 -5.67
CA ASP A 314 27.92 0.68 -6.34
C ASP A 314 27.75 1.14 -7.81
N GLY A 315 26.89 2.15 -8.02
CA GLY A 315 26.62 2.75 -9.33
C GLY A 315 25.73 1.94 -10.27
N ILE A 316 25.23 0.77 -9.85
CA ILE A 316 24.34 -0.05 -10.66
C ILE A 316 22.94 -0.05 -10.04
N PRO A 317 21.91 0.49 -10.74
CA PRO A 317 20.52 0.46 -10.25
C PRO A 317 20.07 -0.96 -9.97
N VAL A 318 19.45 -1.18 -8.80
CA VAL A 318 18.92 -2.50 -8.42
C VAL A 318 17.97 -3.02 -9.49
N GLN A 319 17.11 -2.14 -10.04
CA GLN A 319 16.15 -2.46 -11.10
C GLN A 319 16.78 -3.03 -12.38
N GLY A 320 18.01 -2.63 -12.72
CA GLY A 320 18.78 -3.12 -13.89
C GLY A 320 19.86 -4.14 -13.55
N SER A 321 19.91 -4.64 -12.34
CA SER A 321 21.00 -5.48 -11.84
C SER A 321 20.68 -6.98 -11.88
N TYR A 322 21.29 -7.70 -12.82
CA TYR A 322 21.23 -9.17 -12.86
C TYR A 322 21.75 -9.81 -11.56
N TYR A 323 22.78 -9.20 -10.97
CA TYR A 323 23.32 -9.65 -9.68
C TYR A 323 22.24 -9.65 -8.59
N TRP A 324 21.49 -8.53 -8.42
CA TRP A 324 20.49 -8.43 -7.39
C TRP A 324 19.24 -9.27 -7.68
N LEU A 325 18.64 -9.13 -8.86
CA LEU A 325 17.33 -9.71 -9.15
C LEU A 325 17.39 -11.19 -9.58
N THR A 326 18.53 -11.64 -10.11
CA THR A 326 18.69 -13.03 -10.52
C THR A 326 19.67 -13.79 -9.64
N THR A 327 20.93 -13.38 -9.55
CA THR A 327 21.94 -14.14 -8.79
C THR A 327 21.58 -14.22 -7.30
N ARG A 328 21.35 -13.08 -6.67
CA ARG A 328 21.06 -13.03 -5.22
C ARG A 328 19.65 -13.52 -4.89
N LEU A 329 18.63 -12.88 -5.50
CA LEU A 329 17.25 -13.13 -5.14
C LEU A 329 16.81 -14.56 -5.54
N ARG A 330 16.98 -14.93 -6.80
CA ARG A 330 16.53 -16.25 -7.31
C ARG A 330 17.53 -17.36 -7.03
N GLY A 331 18.82 -17.11 -7.28
CA GLY A 331 19.86 -18.12 -7.12
C GLY A 331 20.14 -18.45 -5.66
N GLU A 332 20.52 -17.46 -4.86
CA GLU A 332 21.00 -17.70 -3.50
C GLU A 332 19.91 -17.74 -2.44
N MET A 333 18.88 -16.88 -2.55
CA MET A 333 17.75 -16.89 -1.60
C MET A 333 16.71 -17.95 -1.95
N GLY A 334 16.68 -18.44 -3.19
CA GLY A 334 15.75 -19.45 -3.67
C GLY A 334 14.35 -18.91 -3.96
N PHE A 335 14.21 -17.61 -4.24
CA PHE A 335 12.93 -16.98 -4.57
C PHE A 335 12.33 -17.54 -5.86
N ARG A 336 11.05 -17.92 -5.83
CA ARG A 336 10.33 -18.56 -6.94
C ARG A 336 9.09 -17.79 -7.40
N GLY A 337 8.83 -16.63 -6.78
CA GLY A 337 7.74 -15.74 -7.14
C GLY A 337 8.13 -14.76 -8.24
N TYR A 338 7.34 -13.71 -8.41
CA TYR A 338 7.60 -12.68 -9.40
C TYR A 338 8.24 -11.42 -8.80
N VAL A 339 9.00 -10.70 -9.61
CA VAL A 339 9.56 -9.38 -9.28
C VAL A 339 8.74 -8.33 -10.00
N VAL A 340 8.18 -7.38 -9.24
CA VAL A 340 7.57 -6.16 -9.77
C VAL A 340 8.53 -4.99 -9.55
N SER A 341 8.59 -4.04 -10.48
CA SER A 341 9.33 -2.81 -10.26
C SER A 341 8.57 -1.89 -9.30
N ASP A 342 9.27 -1.07 -8.54
CA ASP A 342 8.64 0.11 -7.97
C ASP A 342 8.17 1.06 -9.08
N SER A 343 7.25 1.98 -8.77
CA SER A 343 6.60 2.84 -9.77
C SER A 343 7.60 3.71 -10.53
N ASP A 344 7.62 3.60 -11.86
CA ASP A 344 8.57 4.28 -12.74
C ASP A 344 10.06 3.90 -12.56
N ALA A 345 10.41 2.87 -11.76
CA ALA A 345 11.81 2.49 -11.53
C ALA A 345 12.53 2.05 -12.81
N VAL A 346 11.82 1.46 -13.78
CA VAL A 346 12.37 1.13 -15.10
C VAL A 346 12.74 2.39 -15.86
N GLU A 347 11.88 3.40 -15.85
CA GLU A 347 12.13 4.70 -16.49
C GLU A 347 13.32 5.42 -15.87
N TYR A 348 13.54 5.22 -14.58
CA TYR A 348 14.65 5.87 -13.88
C TYR A 348 16.02 5.38 -14.34
N LEU A 349 16.12 4.22 -14.98
CA LEU A 349 17.39 3.76 -15.57
C LEU A 349 17.92 4.77 -16.60
N TYR A 350 17.06 5.42 -17.37
CA TYR A 350 17.47 6.44 -18.32
C TYR A 350 17.22 7.88 -17.85
N THR A 351 16.14 8.15 -17.08
CA THR A 351 15.80 9.53 -16.71
C THR A 351 16.55 10.04 -15.48
N LYS A 352 16.99 9.16 -14.59
CA LYS A 352 17.67 9.53 -13.33
C LYS A 352 19.04 8.90 -13.18
N HIS A 353 19.19 7.58 -13.34
CA HIS A 353 20.47 6.88 -13.19
C HIS A 353 21.40 7.08 -14.37
N GLY A 354 20.85 7.26 -15.59
CA GLY A 354 21.63 7.43 -16.81
C GLY A 354 22.41 6.18 -17.24
N THR A 355 21.98 4.98 -16.79
CA THR A 355 22.58 3.70 -17.19
C THR A 355 22.00 3.16 -18.48
N ALA A 356 20.82 3.61 -18.88
CA ALA A 356 20.20 3.34 -20.16
C ALA A 356 20.14 4.63 -20.99
N LYS A 357 20.32 4.53 -22.31
CA LYS A 357 20.27 5.68 -23.23
C LYS A 357 18.84 6.12 -23.57
N ASP A 358 17.88 5.21 -23.49
CA ASP A 358 16.47 5.40 -23.82
C ASP A 358 15.59 4.35 -23.11
N MET A 359 14.26 4.44 -23.28
CA MET A 359 13.31 3.49 -22.68
C MET A 359 13.51 2.06 -23.18
N LYS A 360 13.84 1.87 -24.46
CA LYS A 360 14.07 0.52 -25.04
C LYS A 360 15.23 -0.19 -24.35
N GLU A 361 16.33 0.54 -24.12
CA GLU A 361 17.48 0.04 -23.39
C GLU A 361 17.14 -0.23 -21.92
N ALA A 362 16.36 0.65 -21.27
CA ALA A 362 15.89 0.46 -19.91
C ALA A 362 15.02 -0.81 -19.76
N VAL A 363 14.14 -1.06 -20.71
CA VAL A 363 13.34 -2.30 -20.80
C VAL A 363 14.25 -3.52 -20.92
N ARG A 364 15.24 -3.48 -21.85
CA ARG A 364 16.18 -4.59 -22.04
C ARG A 364 16.92 -4.92 -20.73
N GLN A 365 17.56 -3.92 -20.12
CA GLN A 365 18.32 -4.08 -18.89
C GLN A 365 17.47 -4.66 -17.75
N SER A 366 16.24 -4.14 -17.55
CA SER A 366 15.35 -4.59 -16.48
C SER A 366 14.89 -6.05 -16.69
N VAL A 367 14.50 -6.41 -17.90
CA VAL A 367 14.01 -7.76 -18.21
C VAL A 367 15.13 -8.79 -18.13
N GLU A 368 16.32 -8.47 -18.65
CA GLU A 368 17.52 -9.31 -18.51
C GLU A 368 17.91 -9.48 -17.04
N ALA A 369 17.83 -8.40 -16.25
CA ALA A 369 18.14 -8.43 -14.82
C ALA A 369 17.24 -9.38 -14.02
N GLY A 370 15.99 -9.56 -14.41
CA GLY A 370 15.07 -10.45 -13.69
C GLY A 370 13.69 -9.88 -13.40
N LEU A 371 13.35 -8.71 -13.95
CA LEU A 371 12.04 -8.11 -13.82
C LEU A 371 10.96 -8.96 -14.49
N ASN A 372 9.86 -9.23 -13.77
CA ASN A 372 8.68 -9.90 -14.32
C ASN A 372 7.60 -8.89 -14.72
N VAL A 373 7.28 -7.91 -13.85
CA VAL A 373 6.18 -6.98 -14.06
C VAL A 373 6.67 -5.54 -13.86
N ARG A 374 6.49 -4.70 -14.87
CA ARG A 374 6.75 -3.26 -14.72
C ARG A 374 5.55 -2.57 -14.08
N CYS A 375 5.75 -1.90 -12.95
CA CYS A 375 4.79 -0.98 -12.34
C CYS A 375 5.09 0.46 -12.77
N THR A 376 4.05 1.25 -13.08
CA THR A 376 4.22 2.60 -13.60
C THR A 376 2.92 3.39 -13.62
N PHE A 377 3.06 4.72 -13.62
CA PHE A 377 1.95 5.67 -13.82
C PHE A 377 1.77 6.07 -15.30
N ARG A 378 2.29 5.27 -16.23
CA ARG A 378 2.26 5.53 -17.69
C ARG A 378 1.52 4.41 -18.41
N SER A 379 1.16 4.68 -19.68
CA SER A 379 0.55 3.66 -20.54
C SER A 379 1.44 2.40 -20.63
N PRO A 380 0.83 1.19 -20.59
CA PRO A 380 1.51 -0.07 -20.85
C PRO A 380 2.31 -0.11 -22.16
N ASP A 381 1.84 0.59 -23.19
CA ASP A 381 2.48 0.65 -24.52
C ASP A 381 3.95 1.04 -24.45
N SER A 382 4.31 1.97 -23.53
CA SER A 382 5.68 2.46 -23.39
C SER A 382 6.69 1.39 -22.96
N PHE A 383 6.24 0.25 -22.46
CA PHE A 383 7.08 -0.91 -22.12
C PHE A 383 6.88 -2.07 -23.13
N VAL A 384 5.61 -2.39 -23.43
CA VAL A 384 5.27 -3.58 -24.22
C VAL A 384 5.75 -3.44 -25.66
N LEU A 385 5.59 -2.28 -26.29
CA LEU A 385 6.02 -2.10 -27.68
C LEU A 385 7.56 -2.19 -27.82
N PRO A 386 8.39 -1.47 -27.04
CA PRO A 386 9.83 -1.69 -27.03
C PRO A 386 10.26 -3.12 -26.74
N LEU A 387 9.56 -3.83 -25.83
CA LEU A 387 9.87 -5.23 -25.52
C LEU A 387 9.62 -6.16 -26.72
N ARG A 388 8.51 -5.99 -27.43
CA ARG A 388 8.20 -6.73 -28.67
C ARG A 388 9.23 -6.45 -29.78
N GLU A 389 9.66 -5.20 -29.91
CA GLU A 389 10.72 -4.81 -30.85
C GLU A 389 12.04 -5.50 -30.52
N LEU A 390 12.46 -5.50 -29.25
CA LEU A 390 13.68 -6.15 -28.80
C LEU A 390 13.71 -7.64 -29.16
N VAL A 391 12.59 -8.34 -28.99
CA VAL A 391 12.51 -9.75 -29.37
C VAL A 391 12.59 -9.92 -30.89
N LYS A 392 11.86 -9.12 -31.68
CA LYS A 392 11.89 -9.16 -33.15
C LYS A 392 13.27 -8.86 -33.75
N GLU A 393 14.02 -7.98 -33.12
CA GLU A 393 15.37 -7.59 -33.54
C GLU A 393 16.47 -8.54 -33.01
N GLY A 394 16.12 -9.52 -32.16
CA GLY A 394 17.08 -10.43 -31.53
C GLY A 394 17.87 -9.79 -30.37
N GLY A 395 17.45 -8.63 -29.88
CA GLY A 395 18.03 -7.96 -28.71
C GLY A 395 17.66 -8.59 -27.36
N LEU A 396 16.57 -9.36 -27.34
CA LEU A 396 16.16 -10.27 -26.24
C LEU A 396 15.70 -11.59 -26.85
N SER A 397 16.02 -12.71 -26.20
CA SER A 397 15.46 -13.99 -26.61
C SER A 397 14.03 -14.16 -26.07
N GLU A 398 13.17 -14.84 -26.82
CA GLU A 398 11.82 -15.17 -26.34
C GLU A 398 11.86 -16.06 -25.09
N GLU A 399 12.92 -16.86 -24.91
CA GLU A 399 13.08 -17.69 -23.71
C GLU A 399 13.21 -16.85 -22.42
N VAL A 400 13.89 -15.70 -22.49
CA VAL A 400 13.93 -14.75 -21.37
C VAL A 400 12.51 -14.27 -21.03
N ILE A 401 11.69 -13.98 -22.05
CA ILE A 401 10.28 -13.60 -21.83
C ILE A 401 9.49 -14.76 -21.20
N ASN A 402 9.69 -15.99 -21.71
CA ASN A 402 9.06 -17.19 -21.17
C ASN A 402 9.37 -17.38 -19.68
N ASP A 403 10.62 -17.19 -19.26
CA ASP A 403 11.03 -17.29 -17.87
C ASP A 403 10.30 -16.26 -16.99
N ARG A 404 10.16 -15.02 -17.47
CA ARG A 404 9.46 -13.97 -16.71
C ARG A 404 7.97 -14.28 -16.59
N VAL A 405 7.33 -14.71 -17.68
CA VAL A 405 5.90 -15.04 -17.70
C VAL A 405 5.61 -16.30 -16.87
N ARG A 406 6.50 -17.30 -16.89
CA ARG A 406 6.39 -18.51 -16.07
C ARG A 406 6.23 -18.21 -14.59
N ASP A 407 7.02 -17.27 -14.07
CA ASP A 407 6.92 -16.85 -12.66
C ASP A 407 5.60 -16.10 -12.36
N ILE A 408 5.15 -15.24 -13.28
CA ILE A 408 3.86 -14.53 -13.16
C ILE A 408 2.71 -15.55 -13.11
N LEU A 409 2.68 -16.48 -14.06
CA LEU A 409 1.65 -17.51 -14.10
C LEU A 409 1.68 -18.39 -12.85
N ARG A 410 2.86 -18.75 -12.35
CA ARG A 410 3.01 -19.51 -11.10
C ARG A 410 2.29 -18.83 -9.94
N VAL A 411 2.48 -17.53 -9.75
CA VAL A 411 1.80 -16.79 -8.68
C VAL A 411 0.29 -16.78 -8.92
N LYS A 412 -0.19 -16.49 -10.14
CA LYS A 412 -1.62 -16.50 -10.48
C LYS A 412 -2.29 -17.86 -10.21
N PHE A 413 -1.59 -18.96 -10.50
CA PHE A 413 -2.08 -20.30 -10.15
C PHE A 413 -2.09 -20.55 -8.65
N LEU A 414 -1.03 -20.17 -7.93
CA LEU A 414 -0.91 -20.39 -6.49
C LEU A 414 -1.97 -19.64 -5.67
N ILE A 415 -2.35 -18.44 -6.09
CA ILE A 415 -3.44 -17.68 -5.44
C ILE A 415 -4.83 -18.06 -5.95
N GLY A 416 -4.94 -19.11 -6.78
CA GLY A 416 -6.20 -19.73 -7.20
C GLY A 416 -6.97 -18.95 -8.27
N LEU A 417 -6.37 -18.01 -9.00
CA LEU A 417 -7.07 -17.22 -10.01
C LEU A 417 -7.62 -18.06 -11.17
N PHE A 418 -6.97 -19.19 -11.51
CA PHE A 418 -7.45 -20.12 -12.53
C PHE A 418 -8.49 -21.13 -12.02
N ASP A 419 -8.73 -21.17 -10.71
CA ASP A 419 -9.71 -22.09 -10.13
C ASP A 419 -10.95 -21.31 -9.63
N ALA A 420 -10.76 -20.05 -9.16
CA ALA A 420 -11.82 -19.16 -8.68
C ALA A 420 -11.47 -17.69 -9.01
N PRO A 421 -11.68 -17.24 -10.27
CA PRO A 421 -11.26 -15.89 -10.69
C PRO A 421 -12.10 -14.75 -10.09
N TYR A 422 -13.27 -15.04 -9.52
CA TYR A 422 -14.21 -14.04 -9.04
C TYR A 422 -14.47 -14.16 -7.54
N GLN A 423 -14.79 -13.03 -6.91
CA GLN A 423 -15.46 -12.99 -5.61
C GLN A 423 -16.97 -13.25 -5.84
N THR A 424 -17.41 -14.46 -5.58
CA THR A 424 -18.79 -14.89 -5.93
C THR A 424 -19.84 -14.52 -4.88
N ASP A 425 -19.50 -14.58 -3.60
CA ASP A 425 -20.42 -14.17 -2.51
C ASP A 425 -20.20 -12.70 -2.17
N LEU A 426 -20.92 -11.84 -2.88
CA LEU A 426 -20.81 -10.38 -2.68
C LEU A 426 -21.33 -9.94 -1.30
N ALA A 427 -22.25 -10.69 -0.69
CA ALA A 427 -22.75 -10.36 0.63
C ALA A 427 -21.70 -10.62 1.73
N ASP A 428 -20.76 -11.53 1.51
CA ASP A 428 -19.64 -11.75 2.42
C ASP A 428 -18.73 -10.51 2.48
N ALA A 429 -18.55 -9.82 1.35
CA ALA A 429 -17.75 -8.59 1.33
C ALA A 429 -18.31 -7.54 2.31
N ASP A 430 -19.64 -7.32 2.30
CA ASP A 430 -20.30 -6.37 3.22
C ASP A 430 -20.25 -6.82 4.69
N ARG A 431 -20.06 -8.12 4.97
CA ARG A 431 -19.94 -8.64 6.34
C ARG A 431 -18.52 -8.65 6.89
N GLU A 432 -17.53 -8.79 6.04
CA GLU A 432 -16.14 -9.01 6.44
C GLU A 432 -15.27 -7.76 6.37
N VAL A 433 -15.64 -6.78 5.51
CA VAL A 433 -14.96 -5.49 5.43
C VAL A 433 -15.56 -4.56 6.49
N GLU A 434 -14.72 -3.85 7.25
CA GLU A 434 -15.13 -2.98 8.36
C GLU A 434 -15.91 -3.74 9.47
N LYS A 435 -15.45 -4.94 9.79
CA LYS A 435 -16.10 -5.77 10.80
C LYS A 435 -15.69 -5.35 12.21
N GLU A 436 -16.65 -5.33 13.16
CA GLU A 436 -16.40 -4.90 14.55
C GLU A 436 -15.25 -5.65 15.23
N GLU A 437 -15.10 -6.95 14.97
CA GLU A 437 -13.98 -7.72 15.51
C GLU A 437 -12.62 -7.29 14.96
N ASN A 438 -12.57 -6.77 13.72
CA ASN A 438 -11.35 -6.21 13.14
C ASN A 438 -10.95 -4.92 13.87
N GLU A 439 -11.92 -4.06 14.19
CA GLU A 439 -11.70 -2.84 14.97
C GLU A 439 -11.14 -3.13 16.37
N ALA A 440 -11.57 -4.22 17.00
CA ALA A 440 -11.02 -4.64 18.29
C ALA A 440 -9.51 -4.98 18.19
N ILE A 441 -9.07 -5.60 17.09
CA ILE A 441 -7.66 -5.90 16.83
C ILE A 441 -6.88 -4.61 16.52
N ALA A 442 -7.47 -3.67 15.75
CA ALA A 442 -6.87 -2.37 15.48
C ALA A 442 -6.66 -1.55 16.77
N LEU A 443 -7.65 -1.57 17.67
CA LEU A 443 -7.56 -0.94 18.98
C LEU A 443 -6.48 -1.60 19.86
N GLN A 444 -6.39 -2.93 19.85
CA GLN A 444 -5.32 -3.65 20.55
C GLN A 444 -3.95 -3.24 20.00
N ALA A 445 -3.78 -3.22 18.68
CA ALA A 445 -2.54 -2.81 18.05
C ALA A 445 -2.15 -1.38 18.41
N SER A 446 -3.12 -0.46 18.42
CA SER A 446 -2.91 0.94 18.83
C SER A 446 -2.46 1.05 20.28
N ARG A 447 -3.07 0.29 21.19
CA ARG A 447 -2.67 0.28 22.61
C ARG A 447 -1.27 -0.30 22.82
N GLU A 448 -0.94 -1.40 22.15
CA GLU A 448 0.37 -2.06 22.27
C GLU A 448 1.49 -1.26 21.58
N SER A 449 1.16 -0.34 20.64
CA SER A 449 2.15 0.52 19.99
C SER A 449 2.66 1.66 20.89
N ILE A 450 1.95 1.97 21.98
CA ILE A 450 2.31 3.06 22.89
C ILE A 450 3.43 2.63 23.83
N VAL A 451 4.53 3.39 23.83
CA VAL A 451 5.71 3.11 24.64
C VAL A 451 5.86 4.16 25.73
N LEU A 452 5.87 3.74 27.02
CA LEU A 452 6.11 4.62 28.16
C LEU A 452 7.62 4.86 28.32
N LEU A 453 8.14 5.97 27.80
CA LEU A 453 9.57 6.28 27.86
C LEU A 453 10.02 6.81 29.24
N LYS A 454 9.14 7.49 29.97
CA LYS A 454 9.44 8.09 31.27
C LYS A 454 8.17 8.26 32.09
N ASN A 455 8.23 7.93 33.39
CA ASN A 455 7.15 8.17 34.36
C ASN A 455 7.75 8.61 35.71
N ALA A 456 8.41 9.79 35.71
CA ALA A 456 9.03 10.33 36.90
C ALA A 456 7.96 10.75 37.92
N GLY A 457 8.13 10.38 39.18
CA GLY A 457 7.18 10.70 40.25
C GLY A 457 5.86 9.93 40.15
N GLU A 458 5.78 8.85 39.35
CA GLU A 458 4.58 8.03 39.18
C GLU A 458 3.35 8.86 38.75
N LEU A 459 3.57 9.87 37.88
CA LEU A 459 2.51 10.76 37.38
C LEU A 459 1.41 10.00 36.63
N LEU A 460 1.78 8.96 35.90
CA LEU A 460 0.86 8.12 35.13
C LEU A 460 0.60 6.77 35.82
N PRO A 461 -0.64 6.26 35.76
CA PRO A 461 -1.82 6.82 35.10
C PRO A 461 -2.39 8.03 35.88
N LEU A 462 -2.97 8.99 35.16
CA LEU A 462 -3.65 10.13 35.80
C LEU A 462 -4.88 9.64 36.57
N ASP A 463 -5.02 10.09 37.83
CA ASP A 463 -6.23 9.80 38.60
C ASP A 463 -7.34 10.81 38.24
N ILE A 464 -8.33 10.33 37.50
CA ILE A 464 -9.49 11.11 37.05
C ILE A 464 -10.34 11.65 38.21
N ASN A 465 -10.21 11.11 39.43
CA ASN A 465 -10.99 11.58 40.57
C ASN A 465 -10.36 12.83 41.21
N SER A 466 -9.04 12.95 41.15
CA SER A 466 -8.29 14.10 41.66
C SER A 466 -8.01 15.16 40.60
N THR A 467 -7.80 14.77 39.32
CA THR A 467 -7.56 15.70 38.21
C THR A 467 -8.86 16.40 37.80
N LYS A 468 -8.95 17.71 37.97
CA LYS A 468 -10.15 18.51 37.69
C LYS A 468 -10.03 19.34 36.41
N LYS A 469 -8.80 19.69 36.02
CA LYS A 469 -8.56 20.55 34.87
C LYS A 469 -7.34 20.04 34.09
N ILE A 470 -7.51 19.78 32.80
CA ILE A 470 -6.48 19.26 31.92
C ILE A 470 -6.27 20.23 30.77
N ALA A 471 -5.05 20.73 30.59
CA ALA A 471 -4.68 21.47 29.39
C ALA A 471 -4.21 20.49 28.34
N VAL A 472 -4.73 20.60 27.10
CA VAL A 472 -4.29 19.81 25.94
C VAL A 472 -3.80 20.77 24.87
N CYS A 473 -2.59 20.57 24.37
CA CYS A 473 -2.04 21.38 23.29
C CYS A 473 -1.09 20.56 22.40
N GLY A 474 -0.65 21.19 21.33
CA GLY A 474 0.24 20.60 20.33
C GLY A 474 -0.45 20.36 18.99
N PRO A 475 0.32 20.40 17.89
CA PRO A 475 -0.20 20.31 16.53
C PRO A 475 -0.89 18.96 16.25
N ASN A 476 -0.50 17.90 16.94
CA ASN A 476 -1.03 16.56 16.75
C ASN A 476 -2.21 16.21 17.67
N ALA A 477 -2.63 17.14 18.55
CA ALA A 477 -3.66 16.87 19.56
C ALA A 477 -5.05 16.63 18.94
N ASN A 478 -5.39 17.38 17.88
CA ASN A 478 -6.69 17.34 17.23
C ASN A 478 -6.55 17.30 15.72
N GLU A 479 -5.83 16.28 15.20
CA GLU A 479 -5.54 16.14 13.78
C GLU A 479 -5.76 14.69 13.35
N GLU A 480 -6.83 14.45 12.62
CA GLU A 480 -7.18 13.12 12.08
C GLU A 480 -6.20 12.63 11.02
N GLY A 481 -5.64 13.55 10.23
CA GLY A 481 -4.79 13.24 9.09
C GLY A 481 -3.52 12.45 9.45
N TYR A 482 -3.06 12.51 10.71
CA TYR A 482 -1.89 11.73 11.14
C TYR A 482 -2.14 10.23 11.24
N ALA A 483 -3.38 9.82 11.50
CA ALA A 483 -3.76 8.43 11.51
C ALA A 483 -4.03 7.87 10.11
N LEU A 484 -4.04 8.73 9.08
CA LEU A 484 -4.35 8.41 7.71
C LEU A 484 -3.11 8.60 6.80
N THR A 485 -1.97 8.10 7.23
CA THR A 485 -0.72 8.13 6.47
C THR A 485 -0.72 7.14 5.32
N HIS A 486 0.34 7.14 4.50
CA HIS A 486 0.44 6.35 3.26
C HIS A 486 0.19 4.85 3.43
N TYR A 487 -0.30 4.24 2.36
CA TYR A 487 -0.43 2.79 2.13
C TYR A 487 -1.36 2.07 3.10
N GLY A 488 -2.43 2.73 3.49
CA GLY A 488 -3.51 2.18 4.31
C GLY A 488 -4.87 2.77 3.96
N PRO A 489 -5.94 2.31 4.63
CA PRO A 489 -7.31 2.71 4.33
C PRO A 489 -7.56 4.21 4.48
N LEU A 490 -8.52 4.71 3.71
CA LEU A 490 -9.09 6.04 3.89
C LEU A 490 -10.60 5.96 4.17
N ALA A 491 -11.17 7.13 4.50
CA ALA A 491 -12.59 7.27 4.85
C ALA A 491 -13.00 6.42 6.06
N VAL A 492 -12.08 6.24 6.99
CA VAL A 492 -12.31 5.62 8.29
C VAL A 492 -12.47 6.70 9.35
N GLU A 493 -13.28 6.44 10.37
CA GLU A 493 -13.41 7.34 11.51
C GLU A 493 -12.15 7.26 12.38
N VAL A 494 -11.62 8.41 12.75
CA VAL A 494 -10.42 8.53 13.59
C VAL A 494 -10.77 9.31 14.84
N THR A 495 -10.53 8.73 16.01
CA THR A 495 -10.62 9.44 17.28
C THR A 495 -9.30 10.14 17.56
N THR A 496 -9.28 11.47 17.61
CA THR A 496 -8.10 12.24 17.95
C THR A 496 -7.73 12.10 19.42
N VAL A 497 -6.49 12.47 19.79
CA VAL A 497 -6.06 12.47 21.19
C VAL A 497 -6.94 13.38 22.04
N LEU A 498 -7.30 14.55 21.51
CA LEU A 498 -8.19 15.51 22.19
C LEU A 498 -9.58 14.91 22.44
N GLU A 499 -10.19 14.32 21.42
CA GLU A 499 -11.52 13.69 21.54
C GLU A 499 -11.53 12.54 22.53
N GLY A 500 -10.51 11.67 22.48
CA GLY A 500 -10.37 10.57 23.43
C GLY A 500 -10.22 11.04 24.88
N ILE A 501 -9.48 12.13 25.12
CA ILE A 501 -9.37 12.76 26.44
C ILE A 501 -10.70 13.36 26.86
N GLN A 502 -11.37 14.12 25.99
CA GLN A 502 -12.66 14.74 26.27
C GLN A 502 -13.73 13.71 26.62
N GLU A 503 -13.80 12.62 25.86
CA GLU A 503 -14.75 11.53 26.14
C GLU A 503 -14.45 10.85 27.47
N LYS A 504 -13.19 10.51 27.73
CA LYS A 504 -12.76 9.86 28.99
C LYS A 504 -13.03 10.71 30.23
N THR A 505 -12.93 12.02 30.10
CA THR A 505 -13.05 12.98 31.22
C THR A 505 -14.43 13.62 31.34
N LYS A 506 -15.36 13.28 30.44
CA LYS A 506 -16.70 13.87 30.39
C LYS A 506 -17.42 13.85 31.75
N GLY A 507 -17.81 15.04 32.25
CA GLY A 507 -18.47 15.20 33.53
C GLY A 507 -17.56 15.04 34.75
N LYS A 508 -16.24 14.87 34.60
CA LYS A 508 -15.27 14.67 35.69
C LYS A 508 -14.20 15.75 35.74
N ALA A 509 -13.69 16.17 34.58
CA ALA A 509 -12.68 17.20 34.45
C ALA A 509 -12.99 18.17 33.31
N GLU A 510 -12.53 19.42 33.44
CA GLU A 510 -12.55 20.42 32.37
C GLU A 510 -11.32 20.23 31.48
N VAL A 511 -11.53 20.24 30.14
CA VAL A 511 -10.44 20.17 29.14
C VAL A 511 -10.27 21.54 28.49
N LEU A 512 -9.11 22.16 28.70
CA LEU A 512 -8.71 23.39 28.04
C LEU A 512 -7.86 23.05 26.82
N TYR A 513 -8.35 23.34 25.63
CA TYR A 513 -7.61 23.07 24.40
C TYR A 513 -7.13 24.33 23.71
N THR A 514 -5.90 24.31 23.23
CA THR A 514 -5.38 25.21 22.19
C THR A 514 -4.32 24.45 21.38
N LYS A 515 -4.23 24.73 20.08
CA LYS A 515 -3.20 24.12 19.24
C LYS A 515 -1.78 24.48 19.69
N GLY A 516 -1.56 25.73 20.08
CA GLY A 516 -0.28 26.25 20.58
C GLY A 516 0.74 26.54 19.47
N CYS A 517 0.89 25.65 18.52
CA CYS A 517 1.73 25.88 17.34
C CYS A 517 1.26 25.00 16.16
N ASP A 518 1.65 25.37 14.96
CA ASP A 518 1.50 24.51 13.79
C ASP A 518 2.60 23.43 13.76
N LEU A 519 2.33 22.34 13.03
CA LEU A 519 3.31 21.26 12.81
C LEU A 519 4.62 21.79 12.22
N VAL A 520 4.49 22.68 11.24
CA VAL A 520 5.58 23.36 10.55
C VAL A 520 5.16 24.79 10.22
N ASP A 521 6.11 25.70 10.17
CA ASP A 521 5.87 27.09 9.81
C ASP A 521 5.70 27.32 8.30
N ALA A 522 5.49 28.58 7.91
CA ALA A 522 5.28 28.98 6.52
C ALA A 522 6.53 28.81 5.63
N HIS A 523 7.72 28.73 6.23
CA HIS A 523 9.01 28.61 5.54
C HIS A 523 9.46 27.15 5.40
N TRP A 524 8.70 26.19 5.89
CA TRP A 524 9.02 24.78 5.75
C TRP A 524 9.15 24.38 4.26
N PRO A 525 10.21 23.67 3.84
CA PRO A 525 11.22 22.97 4.66
C PRO A 525 12.52 23.77 4.91
N GLU A 526 12.65 25.01 4.45
CA GLU A 526 13.84 25.83 4.68
C GLU A 526 14.10 26.09 6.16
N SER A 527 13.03 26.21 6.94
CA SER A 527 13.09 26.44 8.38
C SER A 527 13.65 25.26 9.19
N GLU A 528 13.89 24.12 8.56
CA GLU A 528 14.63 23.03 9.19
C GLU A 528 16.13 23.39 9.36
N ILE A 529 16.65 24.33 8.55
CA ILE A 529 18.05 24.74 8.52
C ILE A 529 18.20 26.20 8.89
N ILE A 530 17.29 27.05 8.43
CA ILE A 530 17.31 28.50 8.65
C ILE A 530 16.35 28.84 9.78
N ASP A 531 16.85 29.47 10.83
CA ASP A 531 16.01 29.92 11.95
C ASP A 531 15.27 31.21 11.56
N TYR A 532 13.94 31.13 11.58
CA TYR A 532 13.05 32.27 11.33
C TYR A 532 12.42 32.73 12.65
N PRO A 533 12.29 34.04 12.91
CA PRO A 533 11.63 34.55 14.12
C PRO A 533 10.16 34.11 14.15
N LEU A 534 9.60 34.00 15.37
CA LEU A 534 8.17 33.81 15.53
C LEU A 534 7.41 35.04 15.02
N THR A 535 6.28 34.81 14.40
CA THR A 535 5.30 35.85 14.10
C THR A 535 4.52 36.21 15.38
N ASP A 536 3.87 37.38 15.41
CA ASP A 536 3.02 37.78 16.54
C ASP A 536 1.87 36.77 16.78
N ASP A 537 1.30 36.22 15.73
CA ASP A 537 0.22 35.23 15.81
C ASP A 537 0.73 33.88 16.36
N GLU A 538 1.90 33.40 15.93
CA GLU A 538 2.53 32.20 16.51
C GLU A 538 2.82 32.39 18.01
N GLN A 539 3.36 33.55 18.39
CA GLN A 539 3.63 33.86 19.79
C GLN A 539 2.34 33.89 20.62
N ALA A 540 1.26 34.50 20.10
CA ALA A 540 -0.02 34.58 20.79
C ALA A 540 -0.65 33.17 21.02
N GLU A 541 -0.54 32.26 20.07
CA GLU A 541 -1.01 30.87 20.24
C GLU A 541 -0.18 30.08 21.28
N ILE A 542 1.13 30.29 21.30
CA ILE A 542 2.01 29.72 22.34
C ILE A 542 1.64 30.28 23.72
N ASP A 543 1.47 31.60 23.85
CA ASP A 543 1.11 32.25 25.11
C ASP A 543 -0.23 31.75 25.67
N LYS A 544 -1.19 31.50 24.81
CA LYS A 544 -2.47 30.88 25.15
C LYS A 544 -2.32 29.45 25.67
N ALA A 545 -1.45 28.63 25.04
CA ALA A 545 -1.14 27.29 25.51
C ALA A 545 -0.50 27.33 26.92
N VAL A 546 0.44 28.25 27.14
CA VAL A 546 1.09 28.46 28.43
C VAL A 546 0.07 28.87 29.49
N GLU A 547 -0.85 29.79 29.16
CA GLU A 547 -1.89 30.22 30.09
C GLU A 547 -2.85 29.08 30.46
N ASN A 548 -3.29 28.29 29.51
CA ASN A 548 -4.10 27.09 29.76
C ASN A 548 -3.36 26.10 30.68
N ALA A 549 -2.07 25.88 30.44
CA ALA A 549 -1.26 24.99 31.26
C ALA A 549 -1.10 25.48 32.71
N ARG A 550 -0.97 26.81 32.92
CA ARG A 550 -0.91 27.42 34.27
C ARG A 550 -2.18 27.23 35.09
N GLN A 551 -3.33 27.14 34.41
CA GLN A 551 -4.63 27.00 35.07
C GLN A 551 -5.01 25.52 35.30
N ALA A 552 -4.27 24.57 34.75
CA ALA A 552 -4.57 23.15 34.78
C ALA A 552 -3.78 22.39 35.84
N ASP A 553 -4.33 21.27 36.32
CA ASP A 553 -3.65 20.33 37.21
C ASP A 553 -2.56 19.56 36.45
N VAL A 554 -2.76 19.34 35.16
CA VAL A 554 -1.83 18.62 34.25
C VAL A 554 -1.92 19.18 32.83
N ALA A 555 -0.78 19.24 32.15
CA ALA A 555 -0.70 19.59 30.75
C ALA A 555 -0.31 18.36 29.91
N ILE A 556 -1.06 18.09 28.84
CA ILE A 556 -0.79 17.05 27.85
C ILE A 556 -0.37 17.76 26.56
N VAL A 557 0.90 17.60 26.18
CA VAL A 557 1.47 18.21 24.98
C VAL A 557 1.68 17.13 23.92
N VAL A 558 0.97 17.24 22.79
CA VAL A 558 0.95 16.23 21.73
C VAL A 558 1.76 16.73 20.56
N LEU A 559 2.96 16.19 20.41
CA LEU A 559 3.96 16.60 19.43
C LEU A 559 4.37 15.41 18.56
N GLY A 560 4.83 15.69 17.34
CA GLY A 560 5.33 14.64 16.45
C GLY A 560 5.52 15.13 15.03
N GLY A 561 5.67 14.17 14.11
CA GLY A 561 5.64 14.37 12.68
C GLY A 561 4.21 14.30 12.13
N GLY A 562 4.08 14.44 10.82
CA GLY A 562 2.82 14.32 10.09
C GLY A 562 3.04 14.29 8.59
N GLN A 563 2.00 14.30 7.80
CA GLN A 563 2.07 14.18 6.33
C GLN A 563 2.99 15.22 5.65
N ARG A 564 3.25 16.38 6.26
CA ARG A 564 4.19 17.37 5.73
C ARG A 564 5.66 17.03 6.00
N THR A 565 5.96 16.19 6.99
CA THR A 565 7.31 15.92 7.51
C THR A 565 7.74 14.46 7.40
N CYS A 566 6.83 13.54 7.06
CA CYS A 566 7.06 12.12 6.88
C CYS A 566 6.49 11.64 5.54
N GLY A 567 7.03 10.56 4.98
CA GLY A 567 6.64 9.96 3.71
C GLY A 567 7.70 10.10 2.63
N GLU A 568 7.36 9.65 1.43
CA GLU A 568 8.25 9.79 0.25
C GLU A 568 8.61 11.25 -0.02
N ASN A 569 9.85 11.49 -0.43
CA ASN A 569 10.40 12.81 -0.71
C ASN A 569 10.46 13.77 0.50
N LYS A 570 10.38 13.23 1.72
CA LYS A 570 10.31 14.04 2.96
C LYS A 570 11.37 13.65 3.99
N SER A 571 12.54 13.18 3.52
CA SER A 571 13.67 12.93 4.41
C SER A 571 14.12 14.21 5.12
N ARG A 572 14.52 14.06 6.39
CA ARG A 572 14.86 15.14 7.30
C ARG A 572 16.37 15.40 7.35
N THR A 573 16.75 16.60 7.75
CA THR A 573 18.15 16.96 8.01
C THR A 573 18.55 16.73 9.47
N SER A 574 17.60 16.71 10.38
CA SER A 574 17.82 16.49 11.81
C SER A 574 16.82 15.52 12.44
N LEU A 575 17.11 15.07 13.67
CA LEU A 575 16.21 14.26 14.50
C LEU A 575 15.32 15.10 15.42
N ASP A 576 15.44 16.40 15.35
CA ASP A 576 14.64 17.31 16.16
C ASP A 576 13.16 17.29 15.74
N LEU A 577 12.27 17.71 16.63
CA LEU A 577 10.88 17.94 16.28
C LEU A 577 10.77 18.97 15.14
N PRO A 578 9.87 18.77 14.15
CA PRO A 578 9.64 19.76 13.11
C PRO A 578 8.97 21.03 13.66
N GLY A 579 9.09 22.11 12.93
CA GLY A 579 8.41 23.36 13.21
C GLY A 579 8.97 24.14 14.40
N ARG A 580 8.11 24.88 15.05
CA ARG A 580 8.47 25.73 16.22
C ARG A 580 8.69 24.86 17.46
N ARG A 581 9.81 25.06 18.14
CA ARG A 581 10.25 24.27 19.30
C ARG A 581 10.03 25.00 20.61
#